data_9fada02ccf5ab12223442ea930b51593
#
_entry.id   9fada02ccf5ab12223442ea930b51593
#
_cell.length_a   1.000
_cell.length_b   1.000
_cell.length_c   1.000
_cell.angle_alpha   90.00
_cell.angle_beta   90.00
_cell.angle_gamma   90.00
#
_symmetry.space_group_name_H-M   'P 1'
#
loop_
_entity.id
_entity.type
_entity.pdbx_description
1 polymer ?
#
loop_
_entity_poly.entity_id
_entity_poly.type
_entity_poly.pdbx_seq_one_letter_code
_entity_poly.pdbx_strand_id
1 'polypeptide(L)'
;LTLAIEDTMPDIQPRHLSSEFEEELDELRRKLLRMASQVESLIADALAALAQRDTPRAESVVARDAEVDHLEKEIDDHCLKILALRQPAAGDLRQITSALKVVTDLERMGDLCVNIARAAIELNRIPRAAAVDLSRIGAAVREMVRRSLDAFVDEDARLARDVVLADKLVDRQYDEVFKSLVQSMVESPAVIEAATHLLFIARHLERIADHATNIAEQVIFLVEGDDIRHEKARLRATHGTPPPEL
;
A
#
# COMPACT_ATOMS: atom_id res chain seq x y z
N LEU A 1 10.89 71.74 -10.91
CA LEU A 1 10.47 70.67 -11.83
C LEU A 1 10.70 69.34 -11.14
N THR A 2 9.68 68.85 -10.44
CA THR A 2 9.69 67.56 -9.73
C THR A 2 9.00 66.54 -10.67
N LEU A 3 9.77 65.63 -11.24
CA LEU A 3 9.25 64.52 -12.02
C LEU A 3 8.80 63.44 -11.02
N ALA A 4 7.48 63.22 -10.92
CA ALA A 4 6.89 62.07 -10.30
C ALA A 4 7.04 60.87 -11.25
N ILE A 5 7.83 59.90 -10.85
CA ILE A 5 7.87 58.56 -11.49
C ILE A 5 6.75 57.79 -10.82
N GLU A 6 5.62 57.63 -11.50
CA GLU A 6 4.60 56.65 -11.16
C GLU A 6 5.14 55.28 -11.48
N ASP A 7 5.60 54.57 -10.46
CA ASP A 7 6.04 53.19 -10.54
C ASP A 7 4.78 52.28 -10.51
N THR A 8 4.18 52.08 -11.70
CA THR A 8 3.11 51.10 -11.87
C THR A 8 3.72 49.70 -11.93
N MET A 9 4.00 49.13 -10.76
CA MET A 9 4.21 47.69 -10.62
C MET A 9 2.91 46.99 -11.07
N PRO A 10 2.98 46.00 -11.99
CA PRO A 10 1.78 45.23 -12.31
C PRO A 10 1.35 44.47 -11.07
N ASP A 11 0.10 44.64 -10.69
CA ASP A 11 -0.59 43.93 -9.60
C ASP A 11 -0.63 42.44 -10.00
N ILE A 12 0.39 41.70 -9.61
CA ILE A 12 0.43 40.23 -9.76
C ILE A 12 -0.56 39.70 -8.74
N GLN A 13 -1.78 39.47 -9.18
CA GLN A 13 -2.88 39.04 -8.35
C GLN A 13 -2.55 37.72 -7.67
N PRO A 14 -2.55 37.64 -6.34
CA PRO A 14 -2.28 36.39 -5.59
C PRO A 14 -3.30 35.27 -5.90
N ARG A 15 -4.43 35.56 -6.51
CA ARG A 15 -5.46 34.60 -6.91
C ARG A 15 -5.01 33.61 -8.00
N HIS A 16 -4.19 33.99 -8.98
CA HIS A 16 -3.77 33.08 -10.04
C HIS A 16 -2.74 32.05 -9.57
N LEU A 17 -1.85 32.42 -8.67
CA LEU A 17 -0.88 31.48 -8.08
C LEU A 17 -1.54 30.44 -7.16
N SER A 18 -2.61 30.82 -6.45
CA SER A 18 -3.41 29.90 -5.61
C SER A 18 -4.16 28.87 -6.48
N SER A 19 -4.79 29.31 -7.57
CA SER A 19 -5.58 28.40 -8.41
C SER A 19 -4.71 27.38 -9.17
N GLU A 20 -3.55 27.77 -9.69
CA GLU A 20 -2.62 26.84 -10.32
C GLU A 20 -2.03 25.82 -9.33
N PHE A 21 -1.80 26.23 -8.09
CA PHE A 21 -1.31 25.34 -7.05
C PHE A 21 -2.38 24.32 -6.63
N GLU A 22 -3.63 24.76 -6.47
CA GLU A 22 -4.77 23.86 -6.20
C GLU A 22 -4.96 22.84 -7.35
N GLU A 23 -4.83 23.27 -8.61
CA GLU A 23 -4.90 22.39 -9.78
C GLU A 23 -3.78 21.34 -9.77
N GLU A 24 -2.55 21.71 -9.37
CA GLU A 24 -1.41 20.78 -9.24
C GLU A 24 -1.65 19.76 -8.12
N LEU A 25 -2.21 20.14 -6.96
CA LEU A 25 -2.58 19.22 -5.89
C LEU A 25 -3.71 18.26 -6.31
N ASP A 26 -4.71 18.75 -7.02
CA ASP A 26 -5.79 17.94 -7.57
C ASP A 26 -5.28 16.93 -8.61
N GLU A 27 -4.31 17.33 -9.44
CA GLU A 27 -3.67 16.42 -10.38
C GLU A 27 -2.86 15.34 -9.66
N LEU A 28 -2.10 15.70 -8.62
CA LEU A 28 -1.38 14.76 -7.76
C LEU A 28 -2.34 13.73 -7.17
N ARG A 29 -3.47 14.19 -6.62
CA ARG A 29 -4.51 13.32 -6.06
C ARG A 29 -5.07 12.35 -7.11
N ARG A 30 -5.37 12.84 -8.33
CA ARG A 30 -5.86 11.98 -9.43
C ARG A 30 -4.86 10.89 -9.83
N LYS A 31 -3.57 11.22 -9.90
CA LYS A 31 -2.52 10.24 -10.21
C LYS A 31 -2.41 9.17 -9.12
N LEU A 32 -2.44 9.57 -7.85
CA LEU A 32 -2.45 8.63 -6.70
C LEU A 32 -3.64 7.68 -6.76
N LEU A 33 -4.84 8.18 -7.02
CA LEU A 33 -6.05 7.36 -7.14
C LEU A 33 -5.96 6.37 -8.30
N ARG A 34 -5.37 6.79 -9.43
CA ARG A 34 -5.12 5.90 -10.56
C ARG A 34 -4.16 4.78 -10.17
N MET A 35 -3.04 5.09 -9.51
CA MET A 35 -2.08 4.08 -9.04
C MET A 35 -2.71 3.13 -8.02
N ALA A 36 -3.47 3.65 -7.06
CA ALA A 36 -4.22 2.87 -6.07
C ALA A 36 -5.17 1.86 -6.74
N SER A 37 -5.97 2.31 -7.72
CA SER A 37 -6.87 1.44 -8.49
C SER A 37 -6.13 0.34 -9.27
N GLN A 38 -4.95 0.64 -9.84
CA GLN A 38 -4.12 -0.36 -10.50
C GLN A 38 -3.65 -1.42 -9.52
N VAL A 39 -3.14 -1.01 -8.35
CA VAL A 39 -2.65 -1.93 -7.31
C VAL A 39 -3.78 -2.81 -6.78
N GLU A 40 -4.96 -2.26 -6.49
CA GLU A 40 -6.14 -3.06 -6.10
C GLU A 40 -6.51 -4.11 -7.15
N SER A 41 -6.45 -3.73 -8.44
CA SER A 41 -6.69 -4.66 -9.54
C SER A 41 -5.63 -5.76 -9.61
N LEU A 42 -4.33 -5.42 -9.42
CA LEU A 42 -3.26 -6.40 -9.39
C LEU A 42 -3.42 -7.40 -8.24
N ILE A 43 -3.79 -6.94 -7.03
CA ILE A 43 -4.07 -7.81 -5.87
C ILE A 43 -5.23 -8.76 -6.20
N ALA A 44 -6.33 -8.25 -6.75
CA ALA A 44 -7.50 -9.05 -7.11
C ALA A 44 -7.16 -10.11 -8.15
N ASP A 45 -6.41 -9.74 -9.20
CA ASP A 45 -6.02 -10.64 -10.29
C ASP A 45 -5.00 -11.68 -9.82
N ALA A 46 -4.01 -11.33 -8.99
CA ALA A 46 -3.04 -12.27 -8.43
C ALA A 46 -3.72 -13.34 -7.58
N LEU A 47 -4.66 -12.94 -6.71
CA LEU A 47 -5.44 -13.87 -5.88
C LEU A 47 -6.38 -14.75 -6.73
N ALA A 48 -7.01 -14.19 -7.76
CA ALA A 48 -7.87 -14.95 -8.67
C ALA A 48 -7.06 -15.93 -9.50
N ALA A 49 -5.89 -15.55 -10.00
CA ALA A 49 -4.96 -16.42 -10.72
C ALA A 49 -4.51 -17.59 -9.86
N LEU A 50 -4.18 -17.34 -8.59
CA LEU A 50 -3.84 -18.40 -7.63
C LEU A 50 -5.02 -19.37 -7.40
N ALA A 51 -6.20 -18.85 -7.10
CA ALA A 51 -7.39 -19.65 -6.76
C ALA A 51 -7.88 -20.49 -7.94
N GLN A 52 -7.80 -19.96 -9.18
CA GLN A 52 -8.30 -20.59 -10.40
C GLN A 52 -7.21 -21.36 -11.15
N ARG A 53 -5.96 -21.34 -10.71
CA ARG A 53 -4.79 -21.87 -11.42
C ARG A 53 -4.65 -21.29 -12.84
N ASP A 54 -4.95 -20.00 -12.97
CA ASP A 54 -4.99 -19.25 -14.22
C ASP A 54 -3.61 -18.64 -14.52
N THR A 55 -2.75 -19.39 -15.23
CA THR A 55 -1.41 -18.92 -15.63
C THR A 55 -1.46 -17.66 -16.51
N PRO A 56 -2.31 -17.56 -17.56
CA PRO A 56 -2.43 -16.33 -18.35
C PRO A 56 -2.76 -15.09 -17.52
N ARG A 57 -3.66 -15.20 -16.54
CA ARG A 57 -3.98 -14.10 -15.63
C ARG A 57 -2.78 -13.72 -14.76
N ALA A 58 -2.03 -14.71 -14.22
CA ALA A 58 -0.81 -14.44 -13.47
C ALA A 58 0.26 -13.73 -14.32
N GLU A 59 0.46 -14.16 -15.58
CA GLU A 59 1.36 -13.49 -16.52
C GLU A 59 0.92 -12.04 -16.81
N SER A 60 -0.38 -11.78 -16.91
CA SER A 60 -0.93 -10.43 -17.06
C SER A 60 -0.62 -9.55 -15.85
N VAL A 61 -0.68 -10.07 -14.62
CA VAL A 61 -0.27 -9.34 -13.41
C VAL A 61 1.19 -8.90 -13.52
N VAL A 62 2.09 -9.82 -13.88
CA VAL A 62 3.52 -9.51 -14.04
C VAL A 62 3.77 -8.45 -15.11
N ALA A 63 3.03 -8.48 -16.22
CA ALA A 63 3.21 -7.52 -17.30
C ALA A 63 2.70 -6.11 -16.96
N ARG A 64 1.63 -6.00 -16.14
CA ARG A 64 0.99 -4.73 -15.78
C ARG A 64 1.69 -3.95 -14.69
N ASP A 65 2.63 -4.54 -13.98
CA ASP A 65 3.41 -3.90 -12.95
C ASP A 65 4.20 -2.68 -13.46
N ALA A 66 4.69 -2.75 -14.70
CA ALA A 66 5.35 -1.63 -15.36
C ALA A 66 4.50 -0.32 -15.43
N GLU A 67 3.15 -0.44 -15.36
CA GLU A 67 2.28 0.73 -15.30
C GLU A 67 2.33 1.37 -13.90
N VAL A 68 2.48 0.56 -12.83
CA VAL A 68 2.63 1.03 -11.45
C VAL A 68 3.97 1.75 -11.29
N ASP A 69 5.07 1.17 -11.79
CA ASP A 69 6.40 1.78 -11.81
C ASP A 69 6.42 3.13 -12.55
N HIS A 70 5.65 3.21 -13.65
CA HIS A 70 5.56 4.45 -14.42
C HIS A 70 4.82 5.53 -13.64
N LEU A 71 3.70 5.16 -12.99
CA LEU A 71 2.92 6.09 -12.17
C LEU A 71 3.70 6.56 -10.94
N GLU A 72 4.49 5.69 -10.28
CA GLU A 72 5.40 6.08 -9.20
C GLU A 72 6.30 7.23 -9.65
N LYS A 73 7.04 7.05 -10.75
CA LYS A 73 7.95 8.07 -11.29
C LYS A 73 7.24 9.38 -11.64
N GLU A 74 6.06 9.29 -12.28
CA GLU A 74 5.27 10.47 -12.61
C GLU A 74 4.79 11.25 -11.39
N ILE A 75 4.46 10.55 -10.29
CA ILE A 75 4.00 11.17 -9.05
C ILE A 75 5.17 11.78 -8.30
N ASP A 76 6.30 11.08 -8.22
CA ASP A 76 7.52 11.59 -7.60
C ASP A 76 8.02 12.88 -8.28
N ASP A 77 8.11 12.86 -9.61
CA ASP A 77 8.50 14.05 -10.41
C ASP A 77 7.51 15.20 -10.18
N HIS A 78 6.22 14.91 -10.08
CA HIS A 78 5.20 15.93 -9.83
C HIS A 78 5.32 16.52 -8.43
N CYS A 79 5.51 15.70 -7.39
CA CYS A 79 5.75 16.16 -6.03
C CYS A 79 7.00 17.05 -5.93
N LEU A 80 8.12 16.61 -6.53
CA LEU A 80 9.36 17.38 -6.56
C LEU A 80 9.18 18.73 -7.27
N LYS A 81 8.44 18.75 -8.39
CA LYS A 81 8.14 19.98 -9.10
C LYS A 81 7.32 20.96 -8.24
N ILE A 82 6.27 20.49 -7.58
CA ILE A 82 5.46 21.32 -6.67
C ILE A 82 6.35 21.89 -5.54
N LEU A 83 7.15 21.05 -4.88
CA LEU A 83 8.04 21.48 -3.79
C LEU A 83 9.05 22.54 -4.23
N ALA A 84 9.62 22.37 -5.44
CA ALA A 84 10.62 23.29 -5.98
C ALA A 84 10.04 24.67 -6.38
N LEU A 85 8.79 24.69 -6.89
CA LEU A 85 8.23 25.89 -7.53
C LEU A 85 7.28 26.67 -6.61
N ARG A 86 6.60 26.02 -5.63
CA ARG A 86 5.45 26.62 -4.94
C ARG A 86 5.70 26.97 -3.47
N GLN A 87 6.77 26.49 -2.83
CA GLN A 87 7.06 26.69 -1.39
C GLN A 87 5.81 26.45 -0.51
N PRO A 88 5.26 25.22 -0.51
CA PRO A 88 3.99 24.91 0.14
C PRO A 88 4.00 25.22 1.64
N ALA A 89 2.86 25.65 2.19
CA ALA A 89 2.64 25.86 3.61
C ALA A 89 2.61 24.50 4.37
N ALA A 90 2.65 24.55 5.70
CA ALA A 90 2.79 23.35 6.54
C ALA A 90 1.74 22.24 6.25
N GLY A 91 0.49 22.61 5.96
CA GLY A 91 -0.58 21.66 5.59
C GLY A 91 -0.31 20.99 4.24
N ASP A 92 -0.06 21.79 3.22
CA ASP A 92 0.22 21.31 1.85
C ASP A 92 1.52 20.51 1.80
N LEU A 93 2.53 20.93 2.57
CA LEU A 93 3.79 20.18 2.70
C LEU A 93 3.54 18.77 3.28
N ARG A 94 2.68 18.64 4.29
CA ARG A 94 2.30 17.32 4.83
C ARG A 94 1.58 16.48 3.78
N GLN A 95 0.66 17.06 3.01
CA GLN A 95 -0.05 16.38 1.94
C GLN A 95 0.92 15.80 0.89
N ILE A 96 1.85 16.63 0.38
CA ILE A 96 2.82 16.20 -0.64
C ILE A 96 3.79 15.14 -0.07
N THR A 97 4.28 15.31 1.16
CA THR A 97 5.19 14.34 1.78
C THR A 97 4.50 13.03 2.15
N SER A 98 3.22 13.06 2.51
CA SER A 98 2.41 11.85 2.70
C SER A 98 2.15 11.15 1.37
N ALA A 99 1.88 11.91 0.30
CA ALA A 99 1.73 11.37 -1.05
C ALA A 99 2.96 10.56 -1.49
N LEU A 100 4.18 11.10 -1.34
CA LEU A 100 5.43 10.40 -1.65
C LEU A 100 5.59 9.06 -0.90
N LYS A 101 5.17 9.01 0.36
CA LYS A 101 5.22 7.76 1.14
C LYS A 101 4.17 6.75 0.70
N VAL A 102 2.93 7.22 0.46
CA VAL A 102 1.84 6.37 -0.03
C VAL A 102 2.19 5.76 -1.39
N VAL A 103 2.80 6.54 -2.29
CA VAL A 103 3.29 6.06 -3.60
C VAL A 103 4.27 4.91 -3.43
N THR A 104 5.26 5.06 -2.54
CA THR A 104 6.24 4.01 -2.26
C THR A 104 5.57 2.73 -1.71
N ASP A 105 4.59 2.87 -0.80
CA ASP A 105 3.85 1.72 -0.29
C ASP A 105 3.01 1.03 -1.39
N LEU A 106 2.41 1.80 -2.30
CA LEU A 106 1.67 1.26 -3.46
C LEU A 106 2.57 0.51 -4.43
N GLU A 107 3.76 1.03 -4.76
CA GLU A 107 4.75 0.33 -5.60
C GLU A 107 5.16 -1.00 -4.95
N ARG A 108 5.48 -1.00 -3.65
CA ARG A 108 5.79 -2.22 -2.90
C ARG A 108 4.67 -3.25 -2.93
N MET A 109 3.41 -2.82 -2.87
CA MET A 109 2.27 -3.74 -3.03
C MET A 109 2.22 -4.34 -4.45
N GLY A 110 2.51 -3.56 -5.50
CA GLY A 110 2.63 -4.03 -6.89
C GLY A 110 3.69 -5.11 -7.02
N ASP A 111 4.91 -4.85 -6.55
CA ASP A 111 6.01 -5.81 -6.49
C ASP A 111 5.63 -7.14 -5.81
N LEU A 112 4.89 -7.05 -4.69
CA LEU A 112 4.42 -8.23 -3.97
C LEU A 112 3.36 -9.00 -4.76
N CYS A 113 2.50 -8.33 -5.53
CA CYS A 113 1.55 -8.98 -6.44
C CYS A 113 2.26 -9.73 -7.55
N VAL A 114 3.34 -9.18 -8.11
CA VAL A 114 4.20 -9.86 -9.09
C VAL A 114 4.80 -11.13 -8.48
N ASN A 115 5.31 -11.06 -7.25
CA ASN A 115 5.87 -12.23 -6.58
C ASN A 115 4.82 -13.32 -6.30
N ILE A 116 3.60 -12.94 -5.91
CA ILE A 116 2.45 -13.85 -5.77
C ILE A 116 2.12 -14.50 -7.12
N ALA A 117 2.04 -13.70 -8.20
CA ALA A 117 1.73 -14.20 -9.53
C ALA A 117 2.79 -15.18 -10.06
N ARG A 118 4.07 -14.87 -9.89
CA ARG A 118 5.18 -15.79 -10.24
C ARG A 118 5.11 -17.09 -9.45
N ALA A 119 4.85 -17.02 -8.14
CA ALA A 119 4.68 -18.22 -7.31
C ALA A 119 3.44 -19.04 -7.74
N ALA A 120 2.35 -18.40 -8.15
CA ALA A 120 1.17 -19.08 -8.69
C ALA A 120 1.46 -19.80 -10.01
N ILE A 121 2.27 -19.21 -10.91
CA ILE A 121 2.71 -19.85 -12.16
C ILE A 121 3.50 -21.13 -11.85
N GLU A 122 4.45 -21.08 -10.90
CA GLU A 122 5.24 -22.27 -10.52
C GLU A 122 4.34 -23.33 -9.86
N LEU A 123 3.42 -22.95 -8.97
CA LEU A 123 2.45 -23.87 -8.37
C LEU A 123 1.58 -24.60 -9.41
N ASN A 124 1.25 -23.95 -10.51
CA ASN A 124 0.45 -24.57 -11.58
C ASN A 124 1.19 -25.70 -12.32
N ARG A 125 2.53 -25.73 -12.26
CA ARG A 125 3.40 -26.77 -12.83
C ARG A 125 3.55 -27.97 -11.90
N ILE A 126 3.24 -27.83 -10.62
CA ILE A 126 3.40 -28.88 -9.60
C ILE A 126 2.15 -29.77 -9.59
N PRO A 127 2.28 -31.11 -9.81
CA PRO A 127 1.13 -32.02 -9.89
C PRO A 127 0.40 -32.20 -8.54
N ARG A 128 1.10 -32.06 -7.42
CA ARG A 128 0.55 -32.24 -6.07
C ARG A 128 0.52 -30.90 -5.35
N ALA A 129 -0.69 -30.39 -5.11
CA ALA A 129 -0.89 -29.22 -4.29
C ALA A 129 -0.90 -29.56 -2.80
N ALA A 130 -0.31 -28.73 -1.95
CA ALA A 130 -0.63 -28.72 -0.53
C ALA A 130 -2.06 -28.18 -0.36
N ALA A 131 -2.86 -28.81 0.48
CA ALA A 131 -4.27 -28.47 0.66
C ALA A 131 -4.42 -27.35 1.71
N VAL A 132 -3.98 -26.13 1.41
CA VAL A 132 -4.17 -24.95 2.26
C VAL A 132 -4.93 -23.89 1.50
N ASP A 133 -5.99 -23.38 2.13
CA ASP A 133 -6.82 -22.30 1.57
C ASP A 133 -6.33 -20.94 2.03
N LEU A 134 -5.87 -20.13 1.07
CA LEU A 134 -5.44 -18.74 1.28
C LEU A 134 -6.57 -17.71 1.07
N SER A 135 -7.80 -18.14 0.80
CA SER A 135 -8.91 -17.24 0.48
C SER A 135 -9.23 -16.27 1.63
N ARG A 136 -9.17 -16.76 2.89
CA ARG A 136 -9.47 -15.95 4.08
C ARG A 136 -8.46 -14.82 4.27
N ILE A 137 -7.17 -15.13 4.23
CA ILE A 137 -6.11 -14.13 4.37
C ILE A 137 -6.13 -13.17 3.17
N GLY A 138 -6.34 -13.69 1.95
CA GLY A 138 -6.45 -12.85 0.75
C GLY A 138 -7.63 -11.87 0.81
N ALA A 139 -8.80 -12.31 1.32
CA ALA A 139 -9.95 -11.43 1.50
C ALA A 139 -9.70 -10.34 2.56
N ALA A 140 -9.06 -10.71 3.69
CA ALA A 140 -8.73 -9.76 4.76
C ALA A 140 -7.74 -8.69 4.27
N VAL A 141 -6.70 -9.10 3.53
CA VAL A 141 -5.70 -8.19 2.96
C VAL A 141 -6.35 -7.22 1.96
N ARG A 142 -7.18 -7.72 1.04
CA ARG A 142 -7.90 -6.86 0.08
C ARG A 142 -8.77 -5.82 0.78
N GLU A 143 -9.49 -6.23 1.83
CA GLU A 143 -10.33 -5.30 2.60
C GLU A 143 -9.50 -4.26 3.34
N MET A 144 -8.34 -4.63 3.90
CA MET A 144 -7.42 -3.67 4.53
C MET A 144 -6.90 -2.65 3.52
N VAL A 145 -6.45 -3.10 2.33
CA VAL A 145 -5.97 -2.21 1.27
C VAL A 145 -7.07 -1.24 0.85
N ARG A 146 -8.25 -1.75 0.51
CA ARG A 146 -9.39 -0.90 0.13
C ARG A 146 -9.70 0.16 1.18
N ARG A 147 -9.82 -0.25 2.46
CA ARG A 147 -10.12 0.68 3.56
C ARG A 147 -9.01 1.69 3.83
N SER A 148 -7.74 1.33 3.64
CA SER A 148 -6.63 2.28 3.78
C SER A 148 -6.66 3.35 2.69
N LEU A 149 -7.04 2.96 1.47
CA LEU A 149 -7.20 3.87 0.34
C LEU A 149 -8.45 4.76 0.48
N ASP A 150 -9.59 4.18 0.91
CA ASP A 150 -10.79 4.94 1.24
C ASP A 150 -10.47 6.00 2.33
N ALA A 151 -9.78 5.59 3.39
CA ALA A 151 -9.35 6.51 4.45
C ALA A 151 -8.43 7.63 3.94
N PHE A 152 -7.56 7.34 2.98
CA PHE A 152 -6.68 8.34 2.36
C PHE A 152 -7.48 9.34 1.49
N VAL A 153 -8.45 8.84 0.72
CA VAL A 153 -9.31 9.68 -0.13
C VAL A 153 -10.19 10.63 0.68
N ASP A 154 -10.79 10.09 1.76
CA ASP A 154 -11.76 10.80 2.59
C ASP A 154 -11.09 11.54 3.76
N GLU A 155 -9.77 11.45 3.91
CA GLU A 155 -9.01 11.97 5.04
C GLU A 155 -9.60 11.52 6.39
N ASP A 156 -10.06 10.26 6.46
CA ASP A 156 -10.71 9.68 7.65
C ASP A 156 -9.71 8.98 8.56
N ALA A 157 -9.19 9.72 9.56
CA ALA A 157 -8.28 9.20 10.57
C ALA A 157 -8.91 8.08 11.43
N ARG A 158 -10.24 8.04 11.59
CA ARG A 158 -10.93 6.99 12.34
C ARG A 158 -10.90 5.67 11.55
N LEU A 159 -11.25 5.72 10.26
CA LEU A 159 -11.18 4.56 9.37
C LEU A 159 -9.75 4.05 9.27
N ALA A 160 -8.76 4.95 9.21
CA ALA A 160 -7.34 4.60 9.23
C ALA A 160 -6.93 3.84 10.50
N ARG A 161 -7.39 4.27 11.70
CA ARG A 161 -7.14 3.52 12.95
C ARG A 161 -7.74 2.12 12.94
N ASP A 162 -8.94 1.98 12.38
CA ASP A 162 -9.56 0.65 12.23
C ASP A 162 -8.72 -0.28 11.35
N VAL A 163 -8.09 0.24 10.28
CA VAL A 163 -7.16 -0.54 9.43
C VAL A 163 -5.94 -0.98 10.23
N VAL A 164 -5.32 -0.08 10.99
CA VAL A 164 -4.17 -0.42 11.86
C VAL A 164 -4.52 -1.53 12.87
N LEU A 165 -5.75 -1.55 13.39
CA LEU A 165 -6.20 -2.60 14.31
C LEU A 165 -6.50 -3.93 13.60
N ALA A 166 -6.94 -3.88 12.33
CA ALA A 166 -7.27 -5.06 11.53
C ALA A 166 -6.03 -5.91 11.18
N ASP A 167 -4.85 -5.33 11.15
CA ASP A 167 -3.55 -5.98 10.90
C ASP A 167 -3.34 -7.23 11.78
N LYS A 168 -3.72 -7.17 13.06
CA LYS A 168 -3.66 -8.32 13.97
C LYS A 168 -4.48 -9.55 13.52
N LEU A 169 -5.50 -9.34 12.71
CA LEU A 169 -6.27 -10.45 12.15
C LEU A 169 -5.48 -11.15 11.05
N VAL A 170 -4.82 -10.39 10.19
CA VAL A 170 -3.98 -10.92 9.11
C VAL A 170 -2.79 -11.67 9.70
N ASP A 171 -2.12 -11.11 10.71
CA ASP A 171 -1.02 -11.77 11.44
C ASP A 171 -1.43 -13.16 11.96
N ARG A 172 -2.60 -13.26 12.63
CA ARG A 172 -3.11 -14.55 13.14
C ARG A 172 -3.43 -15.52 12.01
N GLN A 173 -4.03 -15.05 10.91
CA GLN A 173 -4.34 -15.92 9.78
C GLN A 173 -3.07 -16.41 9.09
N TYR A 174 -2.03 -15.58 9.01
CA TYR A 174 -0.72 -15.98 8.52
C TYR A 174 -0.11 -17.08 9.39
N ASP A 175 -0.14 -16.93 10.72
CA ASP A 175 0.35 -17.94 11.66
C ASP A 175 -0.39 -19.27 11.54
N GLU A 176 -1.73 -19.26 11.35
CA GLU A 176 -2.54 -20.46 11.11
C GLU A 176 -2.12 -21.16 9.80
N VAL A 177 -1.97 -20.40 8.72
CA VAL A 177 -1.50 -20.91 7.42
C VAL A 177 -0.11 -21.49 7.55
N PHE A 178 0.82 -20.79 8.20
CA PHE A 178 2.19 -21.25 8.42
C PHE A 178 2.22 -22.61 9.12
N LYS A 179 1.50 -22.74 10.26
CA LYS A 179 1.44 -23.98 11.02
C LYS A 179 0.85 -25.15 10.21
N SER A 180 -0.22 -24.87 9.45
CA SER A 180 -0.86 -25.88 8.60
C SER A 180 0.06 -26.36 7.48
N LEU A 181 0.81 -25.45 6.84
CA LEU A 181 1.77 -25.81 5.79
C LEU A 181 2.94 -26.61 6.34
N VAL A 182 3.52 -26.22 7.49
CA VAL A 182 4.59 -26.96 8.15
C VAL A 182 4.12 -28.37 8.53
N GLN A 183 2.92 -28.52 9.08
CA GLN A 183 2.34 -29.82 9.39
C GLN A 183 2.21 -30.70 8.13
N SER A 184 1.70 -30.14 7.04
CA SER A 184 1.59 -30.84 5.76
C SER A 184 2.94 -31.30 5.22
N MET A 185 4.00 -30.49 5.36
CA MET A 185 5.36 -30.86 4.94
C MET A 185 5.92 -32.04 5.75
N VAL A 186 5.63 -32.07 7.06
CA VAL A 186 6.06 -33.17 7.96
C VAL A 186 5.33 -34.48 7.61
N GLU A 187 4.02 -34.38 7.34
CA GLU A 187 3.19 -35.56 7.01
C GLU A 187 3.50 -36.13 5.62
N SER A 188 3.84 -35.29 4.66
CA SER A 188 4.10 -35.70 3.28
C SER A 188 5.24 -34.90 2.64
N PRO A 189 6.46 -35.46 2.58
CA PRO A 189 7.59 -34.80 1.89
C PRO A 189 7.30 -34.45 0.42
N ALA A 190 6.37 -35.13 -0.21
CA ALA A 190 6.00 -34.92 -1.62
C ALA A 190 5.30 -33.56 -1.87
N VAL A 191 4.83 -32.87 -0.81
CA VAL A 191 4.17 -31.55 -0.93
C VAL A 191 5.09 -30.39 -0.55
N ILE A 192 6.35 -30.64 -0.14
CA ILE A 192 7.27 -29.61 0.34
C ILE A 192 7.42 -28.47 -0.66
N GLU A 193 7.63 -28.76 -1.93
CA GLU A 193 7.82 -27.77 -2.98
C GLU A 193 6.57 -26.86 -3.10
N ALA A 194 5.38 -27.45 -3.23
CA ALA A 194 4.14 -26.69 -3.33
C ALA A 194 3.84 -25.89 -2.05
N ALA A 195 4.06 -26.49 -0.87
CA ALA A 195 3.86 -25.84 0.42
C ALA A 195 4.82 -24.66 0.62
N THR A 196 6.04 -24.74 0.10
CA THR A 196 7.01 -23.64 0.13
C THR A 196 6.52 -22.44 -0.70
N HIS A 197 6.00 -22.67 -1.91
CA HIS A 197 5.41 -21.59 -2.71
C HIS A 197 4.21 -20.95 -2.02
N LEU A 198 3.31 -21.75 -1.43
CA LEU A 198 2.17 -21.24 -0.67
C LEU A 198 2.60 -20.43 0.56
N LEU A 199 3.69 -20.83 1.22
CA LEU A 199 4.26 -20.10 2.34
C LEU A 199 4.77 -18.71 1.92
N PHE A 200 5.48 -18.63 0.77
CA PHE A 200 5.91 -17.36 0.21
C PHE A 200 4.72 -16.48 -0.17
N ILE A 201 3.67 -17.05 -0.78
CA ILE A 201 2.45 -16.29 -1.11
C ILE A 201 1.80 -15.73 0.16
N ALA A 202 1.62 -16.56 1.21
CA ALA A 202 1.06 -16.11 2.48
C ALA A 202 1.90 -14.97 3.10
N ARG A 203 3.23 -15.08 3.01
CA ARG A 203 4.14 -14.01 3.49
C ARG A 203 4.02 -12.73 2.67
N HIS A 204 3.85 -12.82 1.35
CA HIS A 204 3.63 -11.65 0.51
C HIS A 204 2.28 -10.98 0.82
N LEU A 205 1.24 -11.76 1.12
CA LEU A 205 -0.06 -11.22 1.53
C LEU A 205 0.04 -10.46 2.86
N GLU A 206 0.73 -11.03 3.85
CA GLU A 206 0.97 -10.34 5.14
C GLU A 206 1.73 -9.03 4.93
N ARG A 207 2.77 -9.00 4.07
CA ARG A 207 3.50 -7.78 3.75
C ARG A 207 2.64 -6.74 3.02
N ILE A 208 1.69 -7.14 2.18
CA ILE A 208 0.72 -6.20 1.58
C ILE A 208 -0.14 -5.55 2.69
N ALA A 209 -0.57 -6.31 3.72
CA ALA A 209 -1.28 -5.77 4.86
C ALA A 209 -0.43 -4.79 5.67
N ASP A 210 0.87 -5.08 5.86
CA ASP A 210 1.82 -4.14 6.48
C ASP A 210 1.86 -2.80 5.73
N HIS A 211 1.93 -2.82 4.38
CA HIS A 211 1.90 -1.62 3.56
C HIS A 211 0.56 -0.87 3.64
N ALA A 212 -0.57 -1.60 3.70
CA ALA A 212 -1.89 -0.98 3.95
C ALA A 212 -1.94 -0.27 5.31
N THR A 213 -1.32 -0.85 6.33
CA THR A 213 -1.15 -0.23 7.65
C THR A 213 -0.28 1.02 7.56
N ASN A 214 0.82 1.02 6.81
CA ASN A 214 1.66 2.20 6.61
C ASN A 214 0.86 3.34 5.96
N ILE A 215 0.05 3.04 4.93
CA ILE A 215 -0.85 4.03 4.31
C ILE A 215 -1.80 4.62 5.36
N ALA A 216 -2.44 3.78 6.18
CA ALA A 216 -3.35 4.22 7.23
C ALA A 216 -2.63 5.11 8.27
N GLU A 217 -1.41 4.79 8.67
CA GLU A 217 -0.57 5.63 9.54
C GLU A 217 -0.26 6.99 8.90
N GLN A 218 -0.02 7.03 7.57
CA GLN A 218 0.16 8.29 6.85
C GLN A 218 -1.12 9.14 6.81
N VAL A 219 -2.32 8.52 6.74
CA VAL A 219 -3.59 9.25 6.84
C VAL A 219 -3.75 9.90 8.20
N ILE A 220 -3.45 9.20 9.29
CA ILE A 220 -3.51 9.76 10.65
C ILE A 220 -2.54 10.93 10.79
N PHE A 221 -1.31 10.77 10.29
CA PHE A 221 -0.33 11.87 10.26
C PHE A 221 -0.80 13.06 9.42
N LEU A 222 -1.40 12.82 8.26
CA LEU A 222 -1.92 13.86 7.38
C LEU A 222 -3.00 14.71 8.08
N VAL A 223 -3.97 14.04 8.71
CA VAL A 223 -5.15 14.68 9.31
C VAL A 223 -4.82 15.33 10.66
N GLU A 224 -4.13 14.62 11.53
CA GLU A 224 -3.94 15.02 12.94
C GLU A 224 -2.56 15.61 13.19
N GLY A 225 -1.59 15.35 12.33
CA GLY A 225 -0.20 15.77 12.53
C GLY A 225 0.59 14.85 13.47
N ASP A 226 -0.03 13.81 14.01
CA ASP A 226 0.58 12.88 14.96
C ASP A 226 1.24 11.68 14.27
N ASP A 227 2.51 11.45 14.56
CA ASP A 227 3.27 10.30 14.05
C ASP A 227 3.13 9.09 14.99
N ILE A 228 2.18 8.20 14.68
CA ILE A 228 1.88 7.03 15.51
C ILE A 228 2.74 5.79 15.20
N ARG A 229 3.66 5.84 14.24
CA ARG A 229 4.50 4.70 13.81
C ARG A 229 5.27 4.05 14.96
N HIS A 230 5.68 4.82 15.96
CA HIS A 230 6.39 4.32 17.15
C HIS A 230 5.47 3.87 18.29
N GLU A 231 4.22 4.28 18.32
CA GLU A 231 3.24 3.79 19.29
C GLU A 231 2.84 2.33 19.01
N LYS A 232 2.73 1.95 17.74
CA LYS A 232 2.46 0.55 17.34
C LYS A 232 3.54 -0.40 17.87
N ALA A 233 4.81 -0.02 17.84
CA ALA A 233 5.90 -0.81 18.43
C ALA A 233 5.76 -0.92 19.96
N ARG A 234 5.31 0.13 20.63
CA ARG A 234 5.01 0.10 22.09
C ARG A 234 3.78 -0.73 22.40
N LEU A 235 2.70 -0.62 21.64
CA LEU A 235 1.49 -1.44 21.79
C LEU A 235 1.74 -2.92 21.48
N ARG A 236 2.59 -3.25 20.52
CA ARG A 236 3.05 -4.64 20.27
C ARG A 236 3.90 -5.16 21.45
N ALA A 237 4.78 -4.33 22.01
CA ALA A 237 5.65 -4.72 23.14
C ALA A 237 4.90 -4.88 24.48
N THR A 238 3.83 -4.12 24.71
CA THR A 238 3.05 -4.19 25.98
C THR A 238 2.02 -5.32 26.01
N HIS A 239 1.68 -5.93 24.86
CA HIS A 239 0.72 -7.04 24.78
C HIS A 239 1.37 -8.40 24.46
N GLY A 240 2.67 -8.47 24.37
CA GLY A 240 3.43 -9.68 24.09
C GLY A 240 4.34 -10.06 25.25
N THR A 241 3.83 -10.60 26.34
CA THR A 241 4.33 -11.69 27.22
C THR A 241 3.65 -11.56 28.58
N PRO A 242 2.86 -12.53 29.05
CA PRO A 242 2.59 -12.62 30.49
C PRO A 242 3.92 -12.87 31.20
N PRO A 243 4.15 -12.28 32.40
CA PRO A 243 5.34 -12.58 33.20
C PRO A 243 5.35 -14.08 33.52
N PRO A 244 6.51 -14.74 33.60
CA PRO A 244 6.59 -16.10 34.05
C PRO A 244 6.05 -16.16 35.49
N GLU A 245 5.07 -17.02 35.69
CA GLU A 245 4.65 -17.39 37.06
C GLU A 245 5.84 -18.03 37.76
N LEU A 246 6.19 -17.47 38.94
CA LEU A 246 7.14 -18.02 39.89
C LEU A 246 6.56 -19.20 40.65
#